data_18cf7de88e8b05d491bee23d9d9a446f
#
_entry.id   18cf7de88e8b05d491bee23d9d9a446f
#
_cell.length_a   1.000
_cell.length_b   1.000
_cell.length_c   1.000
_cell.angle_alpha   90.00
_cell.angle_beta   90.00
_cell.angle_gamma   90.00
#
_symmetry.space_group_name_H-M   'P 1'
#
loop_
_entity.id
_entity.type
_entity.pdbx_description
1 polymer ?
#
loop_
_entity_poly.entity_id
_entity_poly.type
_entity_poly.pdbx_seq_one_letter_code
_entity_poly.pdbx_strand_id
1 'polypeptide(L)'
;MALLFLFLTATSFARKPNVIMIFTDDQGSIDAGCYGADDLDTPGLDKLAQRGVRFTQFYAASAVCSPSRAGLLTGRYPIRAGLIGNAGSQKGGKGGLDPDQITMAETFKAAGYATAHIGKWHLGYNTNMMPRAQGFDHSFGHMGGCIDNFSHFFYWSGPNIHDLWRNETEIFEDGKYFPDLMVEEATAFMTLNKEKPFFIYFAMNAPHYPYQGDVKWRERYKDLPYPRNLYNAFVSALDQRIGKLIREVDRLGLRNQTIIAFQSDHGHSVESRAHHGGGNNGPYRGHKFTLWEGGIRVPAIISWPGHLPRNEVRDQMLHGCDWLPTFAELASIPLIENDIDGKSMTQVIEDPDAPSPHEYLRWDMSGQWAIRKGDWKLLGNPKASIDGPALEAADKKLFLVNLAEDIAESTNLAGTKTNIVAELKALRN
;
A
#
# COMPACT_ATOMS: atom_id res chain seq x y z
N MET A 1 41.28 13.14 52.19
CA MET A 1 41.17 12.64 50.82
C MET A 1 39.70 12.39 50.54
N ALA A 2 39.03 13.28 49.80
CA ALA A 2 37.62 13.12 49.41
C ALA A 2 37.62 12.54 47.99
N LEU A 3 37.07 11.33 47.84
CA LEU A 3 36.86 10.70 46.53
C LEU A 3 35.63 11.32 45.88
N LEU A 4 35.85 12.06 44.81
CA LEU A 4 34.81 12.63 43.96
C LEU A 4 34.32 11.51 42.98
N PHE A 5 33.14 10.92 43.22
CA PHE A 5 32.50 10.03 42.25
C PHE A 5 31.85 10.87 41.13
N LEU A 6 32.47 10.91 39.96
CA LEU A 6 31.82 11.40 38.75
C LEU A 6 30.79 10.37 38.27
N PHE A 7 29.50 10.67 38.48
CA PHE A 7 28.41 9.96 37.78
C PHE A 7 28.38 10.43 36.32
N LEU A 8 28.96 9.66 35.41
CA LEU A 8 28.67 9.82 33.99
C LEU A 8 27.21 9.36 33.76
N THR A 9 26.29 10.31 33.67
CA THR A 9 24.96 10.07 33.13
C THR A 9 25.12 9.80 31.62
N ALA A 10 25.18 8.54 31.24
CA ALA A 10 25.02 8.15 29.84
C ALA A 10 23.61 8.57 29.44
N THR A 11 23.49 9.67 28.70
CA THR A 11 22.27 9.98 27.96
C THR A 11 22.07 8.87 26.94
N SER A 12 21.22 7.88 27.27
CA SER A 12 20.74 6.91 26.34
C SER A 12 19.90 7.69 25.32
N PHE A 13 20.49 8.03 24.18
CA PHE A 13 19.71 8.45 23.03
C PHE A 13 18.75 7.30 22.70
N ALA A 14 17.45 7.54 22.81
CA ALA A 14 16.45 6.56 22.45
C ALA A 14 16.78 6.09 21.01
N ARG A 15 16.92 4.77 20.85
CA ARG A 15 17.22 4.18 19.54
C ARG A 15 16.09 4.51 18.58
N LYS A 16 16.41 5.01 17.38
CA LYS A 16 15.43 5.23 16.30
C LYS A 16 14.67 3.94 16.02
N PRO A 17 13.34 3.98 15.82
CA PRO A 17 12.55 2.78 15.54
C PRO A 17 12.90 2.18 14.19
N ASN A 18 12.75 0.87 14.06
CA ASN A 18 12.69 0.23 12.75
C ASN A 18 11.32 0.53 12.12
N VAL A 19 11.24 0.46 10.80
CA VAL A 19 9.98 0.63 10.05
C VAL A 19 9.82 -0.51 9.06
N ILE A 20 8.65 -1.15 9.07
CA ILE A 20 8.24 -2.15 8.09
C ILE A 20 6.93 -1.66 7.46
N MET A 21 6.97 -1.34 6.16
CA MET A 21 5.78 -1.04 5.37
C MET A 21 5.35 -2.27 4.60
N ILE A 22 4.27 -2.92 5.02
CA ILE A 22 3.64 -4.06 4.33
C ILE A 22 2.65 -3.49 3.32
N PHE A 23 2.85 -3.80 2.03
CA PHE A 23 2.06 -3.25 0.94
C PHE A 23 1.57 -4.40 0.06
N THR A 24 0.25 -4.66 0.06
CA THR A 24 -0.38 -5.71 -0.74
C THR A 24 -0.82 -5.21 -2.10
N ASP A 25 -1.18 -6.10 -3.00
CA ASP A 25 -1.45 -5.83 -4.42
C ASP A 25 -2.83 -6.37 -4.81
N ASP A 26 -3.75 -5.51 -5.26
CA ASP A 26 -5.12 -5.87 -5.64
C ASP A 26 -6.01 -6.40 -4.48
N GLN A 27 -5.79 -5.96 -3.24
CA GLN A 27 -6.65 -6.38 -2.12
C GLN A 27 -7.85 -5.45 -1.98
N GLY A 28 -9.06 -6.02 -1.99
CA GLY A 28 -10.31 -5.27 -1.86
C GLY A 28 -10.46 -4.56 -0.51
N SER A 29 -11.28 -3.53 -0.50
CA SER A 29 -11.44 -2.59 0.63
C SER A 29 -11.83 -3.27 1.94
N ILE A 30 -12.61 -4.36 1.88
CA ILE A 30 -13.05 -5.10 3.06
C ILE A 30 -12.44 -6.50 3.15
N ASP A 31 -11.45 -6.86 2.33
CA ASP A 31 -10.86 -8.19 2.29
C ASP A 31 -9.87 -8.45 3.43
N ALA A 32 -10.33 -8.23 4.65
CA ALA A 32 -9.71 -8.67 5.90
C ALA A 32 -10.79 -8.76 6.99
N GLY A 33 -10.66 -9.67 7.96
CA GLY A 33 -11.63 -9.84 9.05
C GLY A 33 -11.85 -8.55 9.84
N CYS A 34 -10.78 -7.81 10.18
CA CYS A 34 -10.86 -6.52 10.85
C CYS A 34 -11.49 -5.41 10.00
N TYR A 35 -11.72 -5.62 8.70
CA TYR A 35 -12.46 -4.71 7.80
C TYR A 35 -13.86 -5.22 7.44
N GLY A 36 -14.30 -6.36 7.99
CA GLY A 36 -15.66 -6.86 7.87
C GLY A 36 -15.84 -8.06 6.94
N ALA A 37 -14.77 -8.66 6.42
CA ALA A 37 -14.87 -9.93 5.72
C ALA A 37 -15.32 -11.04 6.70
N ASP A 38 -16.45 -11.68 6.43
CA ASP A 38 -17.00 -12.80 7.22
C ASP A 38 -16.73 -14.17 6.60
N ASP A 39 -16.29 -14.18 5.34
CA ASP A 39 -15.95 -15.37 4.55
C ASP A 39 -14.45 -15.58 4.36
N LEU A 40 -13.60 -14.86 5.10
CA LEU A 40 -12.17 -14.79 4.88
C LEU A 40 -11.38 -14.76 6.20
N ASP A 41 -10.46 -15.68 6.37
CA ASP A 41 -9.61 -15.79 7.56
C ASP A 41 -8.32 -14.96 7.39
N THR A 42 -8.17 -13.87 8.17
CA THR A 42 -6.97 -13.01 8.16
C THR A 42 -6.44 -12.71 9.57
N PRO A 43 -6.11 -13.74 10.37
CA PRO A 43 -5.72 -13.55 11.78
C PRO A 43 -4.42 -12.74 11.95
N GLY A 44 -3.57 -12.65 10.94
CA GLY A 44 -2.35 -11.83 10.96
C GLY A 44 -2.67 -10.33 10.95
N LEU A 45 -3.51 -9.90 10.02
CA LEU A 45 -3.99 -8.51 9.91
C LEU A 45 -4.90 -8.15 11.08
N ASP A 46 -5.80 -9.05 11.50
CA ASP A 46 -6.69 -8.83 12.65
C ASP A 46 -5.88 -8.58 13.92
N LYS A 47 -4.81 -9.36 14.13
CA LYS A 47 -3.91 -9.16 15.25
C LYS A 47 -3.09 -7.86 15.13
N LEU A 48 -2.70 -7.47 13.94
CA LEU A 48 -2.02 -6.19 13.72
C LEU A 48 -2.96 -5.01 14.06
N ALA A 49 -4.21 -5.07 13.62
CA ALA A 49 -5.26 -4.08 13.96
C ALA A 49 -5.51 -4.00 15.48
N GLN A 50 -5.63 -5.14 16.17
CA GLN A 50 -5.79 -5.19 17.63
C GLN A 50 -4.60 -4.58 18.38
N ARG A 51 -3.42 -4.55 17.78
CA ARG A 51 -2.18 -4.00 18.37
C ARG A 51 -1.88 -2.59 17.91
N GLY A 52 -2.76 -1.96 17.15
CA GLY A 52 -2.52 -0.65 16.55
C GLY A 52 -3.80 0.12 16.26
N VAL A 53 -3.70 0.98 15.26
CA VAL A 53 -4.76 1.85 14.76
C VAL A 53 -5.14 1.41 13.35
N ARG A 54 -6.43 1.21 13.10
CA ARG A 54 -7.03 0.87 11.83
C ARG A 54 -7.75 2.08 11.25
N PHE A 55 -7.53 2.37 9.97
CA PHE A 55 -8.14 3.51 9.29
C PHE A 55 -9.30 3.04 8.41
N THR A 56 -10.44 3.73 8.46
CA THR A 56 -11.65 3.39 7.69
C THR A 56 -11.85 4.28 6.46
N GLN A 57 -11.15 5.43 6.38
CA GLN A 57 -11.16 6.34 5.24
C GLN A 57 -9.73 6.61 4.74
N PHE A 58 -9.00 5.52 4.46
CA PHE A 58 -7.67 5.60 3.89
C PHE A 58 -7.70 5.39 2.38
N TYR A 59 -7.01 6.26 1.64
CA TYR A 59 -7.05 6.28 0.19
C TYR A 59 -5.71 5.96 -0.44
N ALA A 60 -5.71 5.05 -1.41
CA ALA A 60 -4.57 4.82 -2.28
C ALA A 60 -4.24 6.06 -3.12
N ALA A 61 -2.97 6.25 -3.44
CA ALA A 61 -2.55 7.38 -4.27
C ALA A 61 -3.05 7.27 -5.73
N SER A 62 -3.40 6.07 -6.17
CA SER A 62 -4.02 5.82 -7.48
C SER A 62 -4.78 4.49 -7.45
N ALA A 63 -5.70 4.28 -8.40
CA ALA A 63 -6.39 3.00 -8.58
C ALA A 63 -5.62 2.03 -9.49
N VAL A 64 -4.29 2.14 -9.57
CA VAL A 64 -3.42 1.26 -10.36
C VAL A 64 -2.01 1.19 -9.76
N CYS A 65 -1.33 0.05 -9.93
CA CYS A 65 -0.13 -0.35 -9.17
C CYS A 65 1.01 0.68 -9.16
N SER A 66 1.66 0.96 -10.31
CA SER A 66 2.87 1.80 -10.34
C SER A 66 2.64 3.22 -9.82
N PRO A 67 1.57 3.92 -10.21
CA PRO A 67 1.27 5.24 -9.65
C PRO A 67 1.02 5.20 -8.14
N SER A 68 0.31 4.19 -7.61
CA SER A 68 0.08 4.08 -6.17
C SER A 68 1.39 3.85 -5.41
N ARG A 69 2.27 2.99 -5.93
CA ARG A 69 3.61 2.74 -5.36
C ARG A 69 4.50 3.98 -5.43
N ALA A 70 4.45 4.74 -6.53
CA ALA A 70 5.15 6.01 -6.66
C ALA A 70 4.68 7.01 -5.59
N GLY A 71 3.36 7.17 -5.42
CA GLY A 71 2.80 8.06 -4.41
C GLY A 71 3.21 7.69 -2.98
N LEU A 72 3.18 6.40 -2.64
CA LEU A 72 3.65 5.89 -1.35
C LEU A 72 5.12 6.25 -1.10
N LEU A 73 6.00 5.95 -2.08
CA LEU A 73 7.45 6.07 -1.88
C LEU A 73 7.96 7.51 -1.97
N THR A 74 7.29 8.39 -2.72
CA THR A 74 7.72 9.78 -2.89
C THR A 74 6.98 10.78 -2.00
N GLY A 75 5.85 10.38 -1.41
CA GLY A 75 4.95 11.31 -0.71
C GLY A 75 4.28 12.33 -1.65
N ARG A 76 4.35 12.13 -2.97
CA ARG A 76 3.77 13.02 -3.98
C ARG A 76 2.57 12.39 -4.67
N TYR A 77 1.61 13.19 -5.09
CA TYR A 77 0.59 12.70 -6.01
C TYR A 77 1.26 12.13 -7.27
N PRO A 78 0.78 11.00 -7.81
CA PRO A 78 1.41 10.33 -8.96
C PRO A 78 1.65 11.24 -10.17
N ILE A 79 0.77 12.20 -10.43
CA ILE A 79 0.93 13.19 -11.49
C ILE A 79 2.16 14.09 -11.26
N ARG A 80 2.48 14.44 -10.00
CA ARG A 80 3.67 15.19 -9.62
C ARG A 80 4.92 14.33 -9.55
N ALA A 81 4.77 13.05 -9.22
CA ALA A 81 5.85 12.07 -9.30
C ALA A 81 6.19 11.66 -10.76
N GLY A 82 5.41 12.15 -11.75
CA GLY A 82 5.63 11.87 -13.16
C GLY A 82 5.19 10.48 -13.63
N LEU A 83 4.43 9.72 -12.82
CA LEU A 83 4.03 8.35 -13.12
C LEU A 83 2.52 8.16 -12.95
N ILE A 84 1.74 8.39 -14.01
CA ILE A 84 0.27 8.33 -14.02
C ILE A 84 -0.29 7.00 -14.57
N GLY A 85 0.56 6.09 -15.03
CA GLY A 85 0.22 4.78 -15.58
C GLY A 85 1.25 3.73 -15.15
N ASN A 86 0.99 2.45 -15.43
CA ASN A 86 1.91 1.39 -15.08
C ASN A 86 3.24 1.50 -15.83
N ALA A 87 4.34 1.31 -15.11
CA ALA A 87 5.67 1.11 -15.67
C ALA A 87 5.73 -0.18 -16.51
N GLY A 88 6.63 -0.24 -17.48
CA GLY A 88 6.85 -1.45 -18.27
C GLY A 88 7.36 -2.60 -17.40
N SER A 89 6.80 -3.79 -17.62
CA SER A 89 7.07 -4.99 -16.81
C SER A 89 8.17 -5.87 -17.37
N GLN A 90 8.94 -5.39 -18.35
CA GLN A 90 9.99 -6.15 -19.01
C GLN A 90 11.23 -5.29 -19.20
N LYS A 91 12.40 -5.92 -19.28
CA LYS A 91 13.67 -5.26 -19.61
C LYS A 91 13.53 -4.49 -20.93
N GLY A 92 13.85 -3.19 -20.91
CA GLY A 92 13.61 -2.28 -22.03
C GLY A 92 12.17 -1.75 -22.11
N GLY A 93 11.29 -2.10 -21.18
CA GLY A 93 9.96 -1.52 -21.04
C GLY A 93 10.02 0.00 -20.78
N LYS A 94 9.03 0.71 -21.31
CA LYS A 94 8.96 2.17 -21.16
C LYS A 94 8.29 2.58 -19.83
N GLY A 95 8.67 3.76 -19.34
CA GLY A 95 8.13 4.33 -18.11
C GLY A 95 8.80 3.75 -16.87
N GLY A 96 8.51 4.39 -15.76
CA GLY A 96 9.06 4.10 -14.44
C GLY A 96 9.08 5.37 -13.62
N LEU A 97 9.42 5.26 -12.35
CA LEU A 97 9.66 6.40 -11.48
C LEU A 97 10.91 7.13 -11.97
N ASP A 98 10.79 8.44 -12.14
CA ASP A 98 11.94 9.26 -12.51
C ASP A 98 13.03 9.12 -11.44
N PRO A 99 14.27 8.80 -11.82
CA PRO A 99 15.40 8.67 -10.89
C PRO A 99 15.68 9.94 -10.04
N ASP A 100 15.22 11.10 -10.47
CA ASP A 100 15.36 12.36 -9.72
C ASP A 100 14.29 12.53 -8.62
N GLN A 101 13.29 11.64 -8.55
CA GLN A 101 12.33 11.63 -7.46
C GLN A 101 12.95 11.05 -6.19
N ILE A 102 12.94 11.83 -5.11
CA ILE A 102 13.43 11.37 -3.81
C ILE A 102 12.42 10.40 -3.20
N THR A 103 12.90 9.22 -2.84
CA THR A 103 12.08 8.15 -2.27
C THR A 103 12.15 8.12 -0.74
N MET A 104 11.20 7.43 -0.15
CA MET A 104 11.19 7.08 1.27
C MET A 104 12.47 6.32 1.67
N ALA A 105 12.96 5.42 0.81
CA ALA A 105 14.20 4.67 1.07
C ALA A 105 15.44 5.58 1.13
N GLU A 106 15.55 6.56 0.24
CA GLU A 106 16.63 7.54 0.28
C GLU A 106 16.57 8.39 1.53
N THR A 107 15.36 8.81 1.95
CA THR A 107 15.15 9.56 3.19
C THR A 107 15.61 8.77 4.41
N PHE A 108 15.23 7.50 4.51
CA PHE A 108 15.67 6.61 5.60
C PHE A 108 17.18 6.33 5.55
N LYS A 109 17.72 6.08 4.37
CA LYS A 109 19.16 5.84 4.15
C LYS A 109 20.01 7.04 4.59
N ALA A 110 19.62 8.25 4.21
CA ALA A 110 20.30 9.48 4.62
C ALA A 110 20.27 9.68 6.15
N ALA A 111 19.24 9.16 6.82
CA ALA A 111 19.13 9.17 8.28
C ALA A 111 19.90 8.01 8.97
N GLY A 112 20.66 7.20 8.22
CA GLY A 112 21.51 6.12 8.72
C GLY A 112 20.81 4.77 8.91
N TYR A 113 19.64 4.56 8.31
CA TYR A 113 18.95 3.28 8.30
C TYR A 113 19.58 2.31 7.28
N ALA A 114 19.55 1.01 7.59
CA ALA A 114 19.65 -0.02 6.58
C ALA A 114 18.31 -0.12 5.86
N THR A 115 18.30 -0.19 4.52
CA THR A 115 17.09 -0.14 3.73
C THR A 115 16.92 -1.37 2.85
N ALA A 116 15.73 -1.99 2.82
CA ALA A 116 15.44 -3.15 2.00
C ALA A 116 14.11 -3.02 1.24
N HIS A 117 14.14 -3.35 -0.04
CA HIS A 117 12.97 -3.68 -0.84
C HIS A 117 12.83 -5.19 -0.92
N ILE A 118 11.64 -5.72 -0.61
CA ILE A 118 11.37 -7.16 -0.68
C ILE A 118 9.99 -7.36 -1.31
N GLY A 119 9.97 -7.93 -2.52
CA GLY A 119 8.76 -8.25 -3.25
C GLY A 119 8.61 -7.57 -4.62
N LYS A 120 7.43 -7.07 -4.92
CA LYS A 120 7.08 -6.40 -6.18
C LYS A 120 7.60 -4.97 -6.21
N TRP A 121 8.37 -4.63 -7.26
CA TRP A 121 8.83 -3.26 -7.50
C TRP A 121 7.85 -2.45 -8.36
N HIS A 122 7.72 -2.78 -9.62
CA HIS A 122 6.83 -2.18 -10.62
C HIS A 122 6.98 -0.66 -10.80
N LEU A 123 8.19 -0.13 -10.60
CA LEU A 123 8.51 1.30 -10.77
C LEU A 123 9.61 1.56 -11.80
N GLY A 124 9.82 0.61 -12.71
CA GLY A 124 10.76 0.71 -13.82
C GLY A 124 11.79 -0.41 -13.82
N TYR A 125 12.19 -0.80 -15.03
CA TYR A 125 13.09 -1.93 -15.28
C TYR A 125 14.49 -1.49 -15.74
N ASN A 126 14.70 -0.19 -15.95
CA ASN A 126 16.02 0.35 -16.27
C ASN A 126 16.87 0.37 -15.00
N THR A 127 18.18 0.15 -15.15
CA THR A 127 19.11 0.02 -14.03
C THR A 127 19.06 1.20 -13.05
N ASN A 128 18.91 2.42 -13.58
CA ASN A 128 18.79 3.64 -12.76
C ASN A 128 17.41 3.83 -12.09
N MET A 129 16.43 2.95 -12.38
CA MET A 129 15.09 2.94 -11.79
C MET A 129 14.88 1.75 -10.86
N MET A 130 15.84 0.81 -10.79
CA MET A 130 15.75 -0.37 -9.91
C MET A 130 15.86 0.01 -8.43
N PRO A 131 15.40 -0.84 -7.50
CA PRO A 131 15.32 -0.49 -6.08
C PRO A 131 16.61 0.06 -5.48
N ARG A 132 17.78 -0.51 -5.81
CA ARG A 132 19.07 -0.05 -5.25
C ARG A 132 19.48 1.33 -5.76
N ALA A 133 19.12 1.68 -6.99
CA ALA A 133 19.31 3.04 -7.51
C ALA A 133 18.35 4.05 -6.86
N GLN A 134 17.28 3.57 -6.23
CA GLN A 134 16.24 4.36 -5.56
C GLN A 134 16.34 4.27 -4.02
N GLY A 135 17.55 4.11 -3.49
CA GLY A 135 17.85 4.26 -2.06
C GLY A 135 17.85 2.97 -1.23
N PHE A 136 17.52 1.81 -1.79
CA PHE A 136 17.58 0.55 -1.04
C PHE A 136 19.00 -0.04 -1.04
N ASP A 137 19.51 -0.44 0.14
CA ASP A 137 20.79 -1.13 0.26
C ASP A 137 20.69 -2.59 -0.21
N HIS A 138 19.51 -3.18 -0.01
CA HIS A 138 19.18 -4.55 -0.36
C HIS A 138 17.88 -4.61 -1.13
N SER A 139 17.81 -5.50 -2.13
CA SER A 139 16.60 -5.76 -2.89
C SER A 139 16.45 -7.24 -3.18
N PHE A 140 15.24 -7.76 -2.98
CA PHE A 140 14.84 -9.12 -3.36
C PHE A 140 13.43 -9.08 -3.93
N GLY A 141 13.21 -9.64 -5.11
CA GLY A 141 11.87 -9.74 -5.70
C GLY A 141 11.86 -9.56 -7.22
N HIS A 142 10.71 -9.14 -7.73
CA HIS A 142 10.51 -8.97 -9.17
C HIS A 142 10.31 -7.50 -9.55
N MET A 143 10.76 -7.17 -10.76
CA MET A 143 10.74 -5.79 -11.27
C MET A 143 9.45 -5.46 -12.02
N GLY A 144 8.76 -6.44 -12.56
CA GLY A 144 7.52 -6.29 -13.32
C GLY A 144 6.25 -6.22 -12.47
N GLY A 145 5.10 -6.22 -13.16
CA GLY A 145 3.78 -6.06 -12.53
C GLY A 145 3.24 -7.31 -11.84
N CYS A 146 3.65 -8.51 -12.26
CA CYS A 146 3.24 -9.78 -11.68
C CYS A 146 4.19 -10.91 -12.10
N ILE A 147 4.19 -11.98 -11.31
CA ILE A 147 4.90 -13.24 -11.64
C ILE A 147 4.04 -14.43 -11.22
N ASP A 148 4.28 -15.60 -11.79
CA ASP A 148 3.88 -16.87 -11.23
C ASP A 148 4.64 -17.12 -9.93
N ASN A 149 3.93 -17.50 -8.85
CA ASN A 149 4.52 -17.57 -7.50
C ASN A 149 5.45 -18.77 -7.27
N PHE A 150 5.56 -19.71 -8.21
CA PHE A 150 6.42 -20.90 -8.11
C PHE A 150 7.52 -20.94 -9.14
N SER A 151 7.21 -20.53 -10.38
CA SER A 151 8.20 -20.48 -11.47
C SER A 151 8.89 -19.12 -11.60
N HIS A 152 8.32 -18.06 -10.98
CA HIS A 152 8.80 -16.68 -10.98
C HIS A 152 8.87 -16.03 -12.36
N PHE A 153 8.09 -16.53 -13.32
CA PHE A 153 8.00 -15.95 -14.66
C PHE A 153 6.90 -14.88 -14.74
N PHE A 154 7.22 -13.77 -15.39
CA PHE A 154 6.23 -12.86 -15.93
C PHE A 154 5.61 -13.49 -17.19
N TYR A 155 4.28 -13.50 -17.26
CA TYR A 155 3.54 -14.23 -18.33
C TYR A 155 2.46 -13.38 -19.01
N TRP A 156 2.48 -12.05 -18.83
CA TRP A 156 1.38 -11.17 -19.26
C TRP A 156 1.22 -11.10 -20.77
N SER A 157 2.33 -10.88 -21.50
CA SER A 157 2.33 -10.73 -22.94
C SER A 157 3.70 -11.06 -23.52
N GLY A 158 3.75 -11.57 -24.74
CA GLY A 158 4.99 -11.98 -25.38
C GLY A 158 5.57 -13.27 -24.79
N PRO A 159 6.85 -13.54 -24.98
CA PRO A 159 7.51 -14.68 -24.36
C PRO A 159 7.52 -14.51 -22.83
N ASN A 160 7.34 -15.64 -22.13
CA ASN A 160 7.49 -15.63 -20.68
C ASN A 160 8.93 -15.27 -20.32
N ILE A 161 9.07 -14.33 -19.38
CA ILE A 161 10.36 -13.82 -18.93
C ILE A 161 10.49 -14.13 -17.44
N HIS A 162 11.58 -14.78 -17.07
CA HIS A 162 11.91 -14.99 -15.65
C HIS A 162 12.21 -13.64 -15.00
N ASP A 163 11.66 -13.37 -13.82
CA ASP A 163 11.73 -12.06 -13.16
C ASP A 163 11.87 -12.22 -11.64
N LEU A 164 12.93 -12.90 -11.20
CA LEU A 164 13.32 -12.95 -9.80
C LEU A 164 14.76 -12.49 -9.63
N TRP A 165 14.95 -11.49 -8.76
CA TRP A 165 16.23 -10.79 -8.60
C TRP A 165 16.61 -10.67 -7.14
N ARG A 166 17.90 -10.80 -6.85
CA ARG A 166 18.52 -10.32 -5.60
C ARG A 166 19.53 -9.25 -5.96
N ASN A 167 19.24 -8.03 -5.53
CA ASN A 167 19.94 -6.84 -6.00
C ASN A 167 19.84 -6.72 -7.53
N GLU A 168 20.98 -6.67 -8.26
CA GLU A 168 21.04 -6.61 -9.72
C GLU A 168 21.30 -7.97 -10.38
N THR A 169 21.29 -9.05 -9.58
CA THR A 169 21.55 -10.42 -10.06
C THR A 169 20.24 -11.18 -10.17
N GLU A 170 19.94 -11.70 -11.35
CA GLU A 170 18.86 -12.65 -11.55
C GLU A 170 19.19 -13.96 -10.84
N ILE A 171 18.23 -14.49 -10.09
CA ILE A 171 18.37 -15.72 -9.32
C ILE A 171 17.22 -16.69 -9.63
N PHE A 172 17.47 -17.99 -9.50
CA PHE A 172 16.50 -19.03 -9.83
C PHE A 172 16.18 -19.83 -8.56
N GLU A 173 14.91 -19.80 -8.17
CA GLU A 173 14.37 -20.48 -6.97
C GLU A 173 13.13 -21.31 -7.35
N ASP A 174 13.19 -21.95 -8.53
CA ASP A 174 12.07 -22.70 -9.13
C ASP A 174 11.42 -23.68 -8.17
N GLY A 175 10.08 -23.67 -8.14
CA GLY A 175 9.28 -24.50 -7.28
C GLY A 175 9.12 -23.99 -5.84
N LYS A 176 9.91 -22.99 -5.40
CA LYS A 176 9.72 -22.35 -4.10
C LYS A 176 8.64 -21.28 -4.18
N TYR A 177 7.81 -21.23 -3.16
CA TYR A 177 6.69 -20.28 -3.11
C TYR A 177 7.18 -18.86 -2.78
N PHE A 178 6.98 -17.93 -3.70
CA PHE A 178 7.54 -16.58 -3.61
C PHE A 178 7.19 -15.84 -2.30
N PRO A 179 5.95 -15.88 -1.76
CA PRO A 179 5.66 -15.26 -0.47
C PRO A 179 6.44 -15.86 0.72
N ASP A 180 6.86 -17.14 0.66
CA ASP A 180 7.74 -17.74 1.68
C ASP A 180 9.15 -17.19 1.56
N LEU A 181 9.70 -17.13 0.33
CA LEU A 181 11.01 -16.53 0.05
C LEU A 181 11.09 -15.08 0.54
N MET A 182 10.02 -14.29 0.37
CA MET A 182 9.95 -12.92 0.87
C MET A 182 10.13 -12.85 2.39
N VAL A 183 9.45 -13.73 3.16
CA VAL A 183 9.58 -13.77 4.63
C VAL A 183 10.96 -14.22 5.05
N GLU A 184 11.55 -15.19 4.37
CA GLU A 184 12.91 -15.66 4.63
C GLU A 184 13.94 -14.55 4.41
N GLU A 185 13.83 -13.82 3.31
CA GLU A 185 14.70 -12.70 2.98
C GLU A 185 14.57 -11.54 3.99
N ALA A 186 13.33 -11.18 4.37
CA ALA A 186 13.08 -10.17 5.39
C ALA A 186 13.65 -10.57 6.76
N THR A 187 13.49 -11.85 7.15
CA THR A 187 14.04 -12.37 8.39
C THR A 187 15.58 -12.32 8.41
N ALA A 188 16.22 -12.70 7.31
CA ALA A 188 17.67 -12.61 7.16
C ALA A 188 18.16 -11.16 7.26
N PHE A 189 17.48 -10.24 6.55
CA PHE A 189 17.81 -8.81 6.59
C PHE A 189 17.64 -8.21 7.99
N MET A 190 16.54 -8.50 8.70
CA MET A 190 16.32 -8.05 10.08
C MET A 190 17.38 -8.60 11.03
N THR A 191 17.75 -9.88 10.89
CA THR A 191 18.76 -10.54 11.72
C THR A 191 20.14 -9.88 11.55
N LEU A 192 20.53 -9.59 10.31
CA LEU A 192 21.80 -8.93 9.99
C LEU A 192 21.87 -7.50 10.53
N ASN A 193 20.73 -6.80 10.56
CA ASN A 193 20.66 -5.38 10.90
C ASN A 193 20.03 -5.10 12.27
N LYS A 194 19.85 -6.11 13.13
CA LYS A 194 19.14 -5.96 14.41
C LYS A 194 19.74 -4.92 15.37
N GLU A 195 21.02 -4.56 15.21
CA GLU A 195 21.72 -3.61 16.09
C GLU A 195 21.64 -2.16 15.60
N LYS A 196 21.10 -1.91 14.41
CA LYS A 196 20.90 -0.57 13.84
C LYS A 196 19.47 -0.42 13.33
N PRO A 197 18.93 0.81 13.17
CA PRO A 197 17.60 0.97 12.64
C PRO A 197 17.55 0.52 11.18
N PHE A 198 16.40 -0.04 10.78
CA PHE A 198 16.15 -0.46 9.39
C PHE A 198 14.78 -0.03 8.90
N PHE A 199 14.69 0.16 7.60
CA PHE A 199 13.45 0.34 6.85
C PHE A 199 13.28 -0.81 5.86
N ILE A 200 12.12 -1.49 5.90
CA ILE A 200 11.75 -2.54 4.95
C ILE A 200 10.48 -2.11 4.22
N TYR A 201 10.53 -2.01 2.90
CA TYR A 201 9.38 -2.00 2.02
C TYR A 201 9.05 -3.44 1.63
N PHE A 202 8.11 -4.06 2.37
CA PHE A 202 7.65 -5.42 2.17
C PHE A 202 6.45 -5.40 1.20
N ALA A 203 6.77 -5.37 -0.09
CA ALA A 203 5.85 -5.14 -1.20
C ALA A 203 5.34 -6.47 -1.76
N MET A 204 4.28 -7.02 -1.15
CA MET A 204 3.72 -8.30 -1.58
C MET A 204 3.08 -8.18 -2.97
N ASN A 205 3.25 -9.21 -3.79
CA ASN A 205 2.61 -9.34 -5.10
C ASN A 205 1.23 -10.00 -5.02
N ALA A 206 0.81 -10.38 -3.83
CA ALA A 206 -0.48 -11.03 -3.54
C ALA A 206 -1.44 -9.99 -2.90
N PRO A 207 -2.77 -10.14 -3.10
CA PRO A 207 -3.46 -11.20 -3.86
C PRO A 207 -3.63 -10.94 -5.37
N HIS A 208 -2.75 -10.15 -6.01
CA HIS A 208 -2.76 -10.02 -7.48
C HIS A 208 -2.69 -11.41 -8.16
N TYR A 209 -3.45 -11.62 -9.21
CA TYR A 209 -3.41 -12.90 -9.94
C TYR A 209 -1.98 -13.22 -10.47
N PRO A 210 -1.64 -14.54 -10.64
CA PRO A 210 -2.48 -15.74 -10.51
C PRO A 210 -2.81 -16.06 -9.04
N TYR A 211 -4.07 -16.45 -8.79
CA TYR A 211 -4.51 -16.79 -7.43
C TYR A 211 -3.95 -18.14 -6.99
N GLN A 212 -2.77 -18.12 -6.40
CA GLN A 212 -2.00 -19.30 -6.03
C GLN A 212 -1.89 -19.45 -4.50
N GLY A 213 -3.01 -19.60 -3.84
CA GLY A 213 -3.05 -19.93 -2.41
C GLY A 213 -2.56 -21.36 -2.12
N ASP A 214 -2.05 -21.60 -0.91
CA ASP A 214 -1.65 -22.93 -0.43
C ASP A 214 -2.79 -23.95 -0.52
N VAL A 215 -2.43 -25.25 -0.65
CA VAL A 215 -3.38 -26.36 -0.66
C VAL A 215 -4.33 -26.31 0.54
N LYS A 216 -3.81 -26.04 1.75
CA LYS A 216 -4.58 -25.87 2.98
C LYS A 216 -5.71 -24.86 2.83
N TRP A 217 -5.41 -23.70 2.27
CA TRP A 217 -6.38 -22.61 2.12
C TRP A 217 -7.33 -22.87 0.96
N ARG A 218 -6.87 -23.48 -0.13
CA ARG A 218 -7.75 -23.91 -1.22
C ARG A 218 -8.79 -24.92 -0.74
N GLU A 219 -8.40 -25.85 0.12
CA GLU A 219 -9.34 -26.80 0.71
C GLU A 219 -10.31 -26.12 1.69
N ARG A 220 -9.84 -25.13 2.47
CA ARG A 220 -10.67 -24.35 3.40
C ARG A 220 -11.81 -23.61 2.70
N TYR A 221 -11.58 -23.11 1.48
CA TYR A 221 -12.53 -22.28 0.73
C TYR A 221 -13.14 -22.95 -0.49
N LYS A 222 -12.98 -24.26 -0.64
CA LYS A 222 -13.42 -25.00 -1.84
C LYS A 222 -14.91 -24.86 -2.17
N ASP A 223 -15.73 -24.62 -1.14
CA ASP A 223 -17.19 -24.52 -1.27
C ASP A 223 -17.69 -23.08 -1.55
N LEU A 224 -16.80 -22.10 -1.52
CA LEU A 224 -17.15 -20.73 -1.93
C LEU A 224 -17.31 -20.65 -3.46
N PRO A 225 -18.14 -19.71 -3.94
CA PRO A 225 -18.28 -19.45 -5.37
C PRO A 225 -16.94 -19.09 -6.04
N TYR A 226 -16.73 -19.58 -7.27
CA TYR A 226 -15.62 -19.15 -8.13
C TYR A 226 -15.86 -17.71 -8.63
N PRO A 227 -14.84 -16.84 -8.64
CA PRO A 227 -13.44 -17.04 -8.26
C PRO A 227 -13.12 -16.67 -6.80
N ARG A 228 -14.13 -16.33 -5.97
CA ARG A 228 -13.95 -15.96 -4.55
C ARG A 228 -13.16 -17.02 -3.77
N ASN A 229 -13.42 -18.28 -4.03
CA ASN A 229 -12.71 -19.41 -3.42
C ASN A 229 -11.18 -19.37 -3.65
N LEU A 230 -10.75 -19.01 -4.87
CA LEU A 230 -9.33 -18.94 -5.20
C LEU A 230 -8.68 -17.67 -4.60
N TYR A 231 -9.40 -16.57 -4.67
CA TYR A 231 -8.97 -15.29 -4.11
C TYR A 231 -8.80 -15.39 -2.58
N ASN A 232 -9.81 -15.89 -1.87
CA ASN A 232 -9.77 -16.07 -0.41
C ASN A 232 -8.62 -17.00 0.01
N ALA A 233 -8.40 -18.08 -0.73
CA ALA A 233 -7.28 -18.97 -0.47
C ALA A 233 -5.93 -18.24 -0.60
N PHE A 234 -5.81 -17.33 -1.54
CA PHE A 234 -4.58 -16.59 -1.73
C PHE A 234 -4.40 -15.46 -0.70
N VAL A 235 -5.48 -14.73 -0.33
CA VAL A 235 -5.44 -13.72 0.74
C VAL A 235 -5.09 -14.34 2.09
N SER A 236 -5.67 -15.49 2.44
CA SER A 236 -5.34 -16.18 3.71
C SER A 236 -3.92 -16.75 3.71
N ALA A 237 -3.42 -17.22 2.55
CA ALA A 237 -2.02 -17.61 2.40
C ALA A 237 -1.06 -16.43 2.61
N LEU A 238 -1.41 -15.26 2.05
CA LEU A 238 -0.73 -14.00 2.24
C LEU A 238 -0.72 -13.57 3.71
N ASP A 239 -1.89 -13.52 4.35
CA ASP A 239 -2.05 -13.15 5.75
C ASP A 239 -1.21 -14.04 6.69
N GLN A 240 -1.14 -15.34 6.39
CA GLN A 240 -0.29 -16.26 7.15
C GLN A 240 1.19 -15.85 7.07
N ARG A 241 1.66 -15.32 5.93
CA ARG A 241 3.04 -14.83 5.74
C ARG A 241 3.26 -13.49 6.45
N ILE A 242 2.28 -12.60 6.42
CA ILE A 242 2.29 -11.38 7.24
C ILE A 242 2.40 -11.74 8.72
N GLY A 243 1.58 -12.69 9.19
CA GLY A 243 1.66 -13.18 10.56
C GLY A 243 3.01 -13.83 10.90
N LYS A 244 3.66 -14.52 9.94
CA LYS A 244 5.01 -15.10 10.12
C LYS A 244 6.04 -13.97 10.24
N LEU A 245 6.00 -12.97 9.37
CA LEU A 245 6.90 -11.80 9.44
C LEU A 245 6.79 -11.09 10.80
N ILE A 246 5.57 -10.84 11.29
CA ILE A 246 5.34 -10.21 12.59
C ILE A 246 5.91 -11.06 13.74
N ARG A 247 5.73 -12.39 13.70
CA ARG A 247 6.33 -13.31 14.69
C ARG A 247 7.86 -13.31 14.65
N GLU A 248 8.48 -13.14 13.49
CA GLU A 248 9.94 -13.01 13.39
C GLU A 248 10.44 -11.70 14.02
N VAL A 249 9.73 -10.58 13.87
CA VAL A 249 10.00 -9.33 14.61
C VAL A 249 9.91 -9.57 16.13
N ASP A 250 8.87 -10.28 16.59
CA ASP A 250 8.70 -10.64 18.01
C ASP A 250 9.86 -11.56 18.48
N ARG A 251 10.23 -12.59 17.71
CA ARG A 251 11.31 -13.55 18.03
C ARG A 251 12.69 -12.88 18.14
N LEU A 252 12.95 -11.88 17.31
CA LEU A 252 14.20 -11.11 17.32
C LEU A 252 14.26 -10.07 18.47
N GLY A 253 13.19 -9.93 19.26
CA GLY A 253 13.10 -8.96 20.36
C GLY A 253 12.93 -7.52 19.89
N LEU A 254 12.49 -7.33 18.64
CA LEU A 254 12.42 -6.00 17.99
C LEU A 254 11.03 -5.34 18.09
N ARG A 255 10.04 -6.02 18.69
CA ARG A 255 8.64 -5.60 18.66
C ARG A 255 8.40 -4.16 19.07
N ASN A 256 8.89 -3.77 20.26
CA ASN A 256 8.66 -2.43 20.81
C ASN A 256 9.52 -1.34 20.13
N GLN A 257 10.43 -1.75 19.27
CA GLN A 257 11.31 -0.86 18.50
C GLN A 257 10.94 -0.84 17.02
N THR A 258 9.79 -1.41 16.63
CA THR A 258 9.41 -1.52 15.21
C THR A 258 8.02 -1.00 14.97
N ILE A 259 7.92 0.01 14.10
CA ILE A 259 6.69 0.47 13.49
C ILE A 259 6.34 -0.51 12.37
N ILE A 260 5.15 -1.10 12.41
CA ILE A 260 4.63 -1.93 11.33
C ILE A 260 3.39 -1.25 10.76
N ALA A 261 3.44 -0.87 9.51
CA ALA A 261 2.30 -0.36 8.78
C ALA A 261 1.88 -1.33 7.66
N PHE A 262 0.60 -1.32 7.35
CA PHE A 262 -0.02 -2.12 6.31
C PHE A 262 -0.93 -1.26 5.46
N GLN A 263 -0.94 -1.49 4.13
CA GLN A 263 -1.88 -0.90 3.18
C GLN A 263 -1.99 -1.78 1.93
N SER A 264 -3.19 -1.83 1.29
CA SER A 264 -3.33 -2.28 -0.11
C SER A 264 -2.96 -1.15 -1.08
N ASP A 265 -2.41 -1.50 -2.24
CA ASP A 265 -2.04 -0.50 -3.25
C ASP A 265 -3.25 0.16 -3.93
N HIS A 266 -4.35 -0.54 -4.10
CA HIS A 266 -5.67 -0.08 -4.59
C HIS A 266 -6.74 -1.17 -4.38
N GLY A 267 -7.94 -0.97 -4.92
CA GLY A 267 -9.01 -1.97 -4.86
C GLY A 267 -8.74 -3.22 -5.72
N HIS A 268 -9.55 -4.27 -5.54
CA HIS A 268 -9.36 -5.55 -6.23
C HIS A 268 -9.50 -5.46 -7.76
N SER A 269 -8.91 -6.41 -8.47
CA SER A 269 -8.98 -6.50 -9.93
C SER A 269 -10.20 -7.29 -10.40
N VAL A 270 -10.81 -6.82 -11.50
CA VAL A 270 -11.88 -7.50 -12.23
C VAL A 270 -11.46 -7.88 -13.65
N GLU A 271 -10.16 -7.85 -13.93
CA GLU A 271 -9.61 -8.24 -15.22
C GLU A 271 -9.89 -9.71 -15.54
N SER A 272 -9.89 -10.08 -16.82
CA SER A 272 -10.14 -11.48 -17.25
C SER A 272 -9.16 -12.46 -16.61
N ARG A 273 -7.91 -12.05 -16.39
CA ARG A 273 -6.90 -12.86 -15.70
C ARG A 273 -7.12 -12.99 -14.19
N ALA A 274 -7.90 -12.08 -13.61
CA ALA A 274 -8.44 -12.17 -12.26
C ALA A 274 -9.78 -12.93 -12.23
N HIS A 275 -10.09 -13.63 -13.32
CA HIS A 275 -11.36 -14.34 -13.49
C HIS A 275 -12.60 -13.43 -13.30
N HIS A 276 -12.48 -12.16 -13.67
CA HIS A 276 -13.48 -11.10 -13.52
C HIS A 276 -13.83 -10.74 -12.06
N GLY A 277 -12.95 -11.00 -11.11
CA GLY A 277 -13.13 -10.59 -9.73
C GLY A 277 -12.62 -11.60 -8.72
N GLY A 278 -13.20 -11.60 -7.53
CA GLY A 278 -12.82 -12.45 -6.41
C GLY A 278 -12.61 -11.64 -5.13
N GLY A 279 -12.15 -10.38 -5.24
CA GLY A 279 -12.11 -9.43 -4.13
C GLY A 279 -13.48 -8.86 -3.77
N ASN A 280 -13.55 -8.19 -2.63
CA ASN A 280 -14.75 -7.57 -2.11
C ASN A 280 -14.48 -6.15 -1.61
N ASN A 281 -15.20 -5.18 -2.14
CA ASN A 281 -15.14 -3.79 -1.71
C ASN A 281 -16.30 -3.40 -0.77
N GLY A 282 -17.13 -4.35 -0.34
CA GLY A 282 -18.28 -4.06 0.52
C GLY A 282 -19.27 -3.13 -0.17
N PRO A 283 -19.68 -2.03 0.51
CA PRO A 283 -20.64 -1.10 -0.06
C PRO A 283 -20.02 -0.15 -1.09
N TYR A 284 -18.69 -0.20 -1.30
CA TYR A 284 -17.96 0.76 -2.13
C TYR A 284 -18.01 0.36 -3.59
N ARG A 285 -18.54 1.25 -4.44
CA ARG A 285 -18.58 1.06 -5.89
C ARG A 285 -17.18 1.08 -6.49
N GLY A 286 -16.97 0.27 -7.52
CA GLY A 286 -15.76 0.29 -8.35
C GLY A 286 -14.68 -0.65 -7.88
N HIS A 287 -13.57 -0.62 -8.59
CA HIS A 287 -12.49 -1.58 -8.50
C HIS A 287 -11.23 -0.98 -9.13
N LYS A 288 -10.12 -1.71 -9.17
CA LYS A 288 -8.91 -1.34 -9.92
C LYS A 288 -9.25 -0.67 -11.26
N PHE A 289 -8.50 0.36 -11.63
CA PHE A 289 -8.70 1.24 -12.80
C PHE A 289 -9.89 2.20 -12.74
N THR A 290 -10.59 2.31 -11.63
CA THR A 290 -11.67 3.28 -11.43
C THR A 290 -11.41 4.16 -10.22
N LEU A 291 -11.86 5.42 -10.26
CA LEU A 291 -11.72 6.36 -9.13
C LEU A 291 -12.94 6.38 -8.21
N TRP A 292 -13.84 5.40 -8.32
CA TRP A 292 -14.87 5.14 -7.33
C TRP A 292 -14.25 4.71 -5.99
N GLU A 293 -15.02 4.78 -4.90
CA GLU A 293 -14.51 4.39 -3.57
C GLU A 293 -13.82 3.02 -3.58
N GLY A 294 -14.44 2.00 -4.17
CA GLY A 294 -13.88 0.64 -4.23
C GLY A 294 -12.60 0.50 -5.05
N GLY A 295 -12.25 1.50 -5.85
CA GLY A 295 -10.97 1.52 -6.57
C GLY A 295 -9.83 2.17 -5.78
N ILE A 296 -10.14 3.10 -4.88
CA ILE A 296 -9.14 3.92 -4.19
C ILE A 296 -9.21 3.87 -2.66
N ARG A 297 -10.34 3.52 -2.05
CA ARG A 297 -10.45 3.35 -0.60
C ARG A 297 -9.94 1.97 -0.22
N VAL A 298 -8.91 1.92 0.61
CA VAL A 298 -8.13 0.71 0.88
C VAL A 298 -7.96 0.44 2.37
N PRO A 299 -7.79 -0.82 2.79
CA PRO A 299 -7.44 -1.13 4.16
C PRO A 299 -6.04 -0.60 4.48
N ALA A 300 -5.91 0.05 5.64
CA ALA A 300 -4.63 0.54 6.17
C ALA A 300 -4.60 0.45 7.70
N ILE A 301 -3.45 0.04 8.24
CA ILE A 301 -3.23 -0.19 9.68
C ILE A 301 -1.83 0.30 10.03
N ILE A 302 -1.64 0.84 11.24
CA ILE A 302 -0.32 1.10 11.83
C ILE A 302 -0.26 0.55 13.25
N SER A 303 0.88 -0.02 13.64
CA SER A 303 1.11 -0.56 14.99
C SER A 303 2.54 -0.28 15.44
N TRP A 304 2.68 0.32 16.62
CA TRP A 304 3.94 0.48 17.33
C TRP A 304 3.70 0.30 18.84
N PRO A 305 3.81 -0.92 19.37
CA PRO A 305 3.46 -1.22 20.75
C PRO A 305 4.24 -0.40 21.75
N GLY A 306 3.54 0.16 22.75
CA GLY A 306 4.11 1.03 23.78
C GLY A 306 4.33 2.49 23.37
N HIS A 307 4.08 2.83 22.09
CA HIS A 307 4.24 4.19 21.56
C HIS A 307 2.96 4.74 20.93
N LEU A 308 2.21 3.93 20.20
CA LEU A 308 0.95 4.32 19.58
C LEU A 308 -0.24 3.63 20.25
N PRO A 309 -1.47 4.19 20.13
CA PRO A 309 -2.70 3.57 20.58
C PRO A 309 -2.89 2.16 20.00
N ARG A 310 -3.66 1.34 20.69
CA ARG A 310 -3.96 -0.03 20.26
C ARG A 310 -5.46 -0.30 20.26
N ASN A 311 -5.90 -1.15 19.32
CA ASN A 311 -7.30 -1.52 19.13
C ASN A 311 -8.20 -0.30 18.91
N GLU A 312 -7.67 0.69 18.19
CA GLU A 312 -8.34 1.95 17.90
C GLU A 312 -8.72 2.02 16.42
N VAL A 313 -9.74 2.82 16.11
CA VAL A 313 -10.20 3.10 14.76
C VAL A 313 -10.12 4.60 14.51
N ARG A 314 -9.75 4.99 13.31
CA ARG A 314 -9.75 6.37 12.81
C ARG A 314 -10.54 6.43 11.52
N ASP A 315 -11.40 7.43 11.41
CA ASP A 315 -12.26 7.66 10.24
C ASP A 315 -11.96 8.95 9.48
N GLN A 316 -10.89 9.64 9.86
CA GLN A 316 -10.39 10.79 9.12
C GLN A 316 -9.91 10.40 7.73
N MET A 317 -10.09 11.31 6.77
CA MET A 317 -9.64 11.17 5.39
C MET A 317 -8.11 11.26 5.32
N LEU A 318 -7.44 10.16 4.93
CA LEU A 318 -6.00 10.02 4.83
C LEU A 318 -5.60 9.42 3.48
N HIS A 319 -4.33 9.57 3.10
CA HIS A 319 -3.85 9.23 1.77
C HIS A 319 -2.54 8.43 1.79
N GLY A 320 -2.30 7.60 0.78
CA GLY A 320 -1.07 6.78 0.70
C GLY A 320 0.24 7.59 0.66
N CYS A 321 0.19 8.85 0.24
CA CYS A 321 1.35 9.76 0.28
C CYS A 321 1.73 10.17 1.72
N ASP A 322 0.83 10.00 2.68
CA ASP A 322 1.01 10.45 4.07
C ASP A 322 1.99 9.58 4.86
N TRP A 323 2.28 8.37 4.38
CA TRP A 323 3.21 7.47 5.07
C TRP A 323 4.61 8.03 5.18
N LEU A 324 5.14 8.67 4.13
CA LEU A 324 6.50 9.23 4.15
C LEU A 324 6.68 10.28 5.28
N PRO A 325 5.90 11.36 5.35
CA PRO A 325 6.05 12.33 6.42
C PRO A 325 5.67 11.78 7.80
N THR A 326 4.73 10.84 7.89
CA THR A 326 4.36 10.18 9.16
C THR A 326 5.51 9.35 9.71
N PHE A 327 6.13 8.52 8.88
CA PHE A 327 7.28 7.73 9.33
C PHE A 327 8.48 8.62 9.68
N ALA A 328 8.71 9.68 8.91
CA ALA A 328 9.78 10.64 9.21
C ALA A 328 9.58 11.30 10.59
N GLU A 329 8.35 11.72 10.91
CA GLU A 329 8.00 12.31 12.20
C GLU A 329 8.13 11.28 13.34
N LEU A 330 7.50 10.10 13.22
CA LEU A 330 7.57 9.04 14.23
C LEU A 330 9.01 8.55 14.48
N ALA A 331 9.85 8.54 13.46
CA ALA A 331 11.26 8.16 13.56
C ALA A 331 12.18 9.32 13.92
N SER A 332 11.66 10.54 14.03
CA SER A 332 12.43 11.76 14.30
C SER A 332 13.60 11.94 13.32
N ILE A 333 13.30 11.78 12.01
CA ILE A 333 14.26 11.98 10.93
C ILE A 333 13.81 13.13 10.01
N PRO A 334 14.75 13.91 9.47
CA PRO A 334 14.39 14.96 8.51
C PRO A 334 13.97 14.37 7.18
N LEU A 335 13.02 14.99 6.50
CA LEU A 335 12.76 14.74 5.09
C LEU A 335 13.89 15.36 4.24
N ILE A 336 14.34 14.65 3.20
CA ILE A 336 15.27 15.22 2.20
C ILE A 336 14.52 16.20 1.31
N GLU A 337 13.30 15.84 0.91
CA GLU A 337 12.43 16.64 0.04
C GLU A 337 11.20 17.07 0.84
N ASN A 338 10.93 18.37 0.87
CA ASN A 338 9.78 18.93 1.59
C ASN A 338 8.63 19.34 0.64
N ASP A 339 8.86 19.38 -0.68
CA ASP A 339 7.82 19.64 -1.67
C ASP A 339 7.05 18.35 -1.99
N ILE A 340 6.36 17.82 -0.99
CA ILE A 340 5.51 16.62 -1.05
C ILE A 340 4.05 17.00 -0.84
N ASP A 341 3.12 16.12 -1.26
CA ASP A 341 1.67 16.29 -1.07
C ASP A 341 1.18 15.62 0.21
N GLY A 342 1.89 14.56 0.65
CA GLY A 342 1.59 13.84 1.88
C GLY A 342 1.76 14.74 3.11
N LYS A 343 0.94 14.47 4.11
CA LYS A 343 0.96 15.15 5.42
C LYS A 343 1.07 14.13 6.53
N SER A 344 1.75 14.47 7.61
CA SER A 344 1.85 13.55 8.74
C SER A 344 0.48 13.25 9.34
N MET A 345 0.24 11.98 9.61
CA MET A 345 -0.96 11.45 10.25
C MET A 345 -0.80 11.31 11.78
N THR A 346 0.34 11.70 12.35
CA THR A 346 0.67 11.43 13.76
C THR A 346 -0.42 11.92 14.70
N GLN A 347 -0.92 13.13 14.50
CA GLN A 347 -2.00 13.67 15.31
C GLN A 347 -3.29 12.84 15.23
N VAL A 348 -3.67 12.42 14.01
CA VAL A 348 -4.87 11.57 13.81
C VAL A 348 -4.66 10.19 14.45
N ILE A 349 -3.46 9.63 14.39
CA ILE A 349 -3.15 8.35 15.02
C ILE A 349 -3.31 8.44 16.55
N GLU A 350 -2.80 9.50 17.17
CA GLU A 350 -2.79 9.69 18.62
C GLU A 350 -4.13 10.16 19.20
N ASP A 351 -4.86 11.01 18.46
CA ASP A 351 -6.11 11.63 18.92
C ASP A 351 -7.26 11.30 17.96
N PRO A 352 -8.32 10.60 18.42
CA PRO A 352 -9.49 10.29 17.59
C PRO A 352 -10.29 11.53 17.16
N ASP A 353 -10.17 12.64 17.90
CA ASP A 353 -10.88 13.88 17.61
C ASP A 353 -10.07 14.85 16.74
N ALA A 354 -8.83 14.52 16.40
CA ALA A 354 -7.99 15.33 15.51
C ALA A 354 -8.63 15.42 14.11
N PRO A 355 -8.66 16.61 13.49
CA PRO A 355 -9.15 16.73 12.12
C PRO A 355 -8.23 16.03 11.12
N SER A 356 -8.78 15.67 9.94
CA SER A 356 -7.93 15.24 8.82
C SER A 356 -6.87 16.31 8.51
N PRO A 357 -5.62 15.93 8.24
CA PRO A 357 -4.59 16.87 7.82
C PRO A 357 -4.87 17.46 6.42
N HIS A 358 -5.80 16.86 5.67
CA HIS A 358 -6.18 17.27 4.33
C HIS A 358 -7.50 18.01 4.29
N GLU A 359 -7.52 19.20 3.70
CA GLU A 359 -8.76 19.90 3.35
C GLU A 359 -9.51 19.17 2.22
N TYR A 360 -8.74 18.64 1.25
CA TYR A 360 -9.25 17.84 0.13
C TYR A 360 -8.19 16.86 -0.36
N LEU A 361 -8.62 15.81 -1.06
CA LEU A 361 -7.78 14.88 -1.80
C LEU A 361 -8.09 14.94 -3.29
N ARG A 362 -7.08 14.66 -4.12
CA ARG A 362 -7.23 14.61 -5.58
C ARG A 362 -6.58 13.39 -6.19
N TRP A 363 -7.15 12.92 -7.29
CA TRP A 363 -6.63 11.83 -8.11
C TRP A 363 -6.70 12.22 -9.58
N ASP A 364 -5.66 11.85 -10.33
CA ASP A 364 -5.60 11.96 -11.79
C ASP A 364 -5.08 10.62 -12.34
N MET A 365 -5.83 9.97 -13.22
CA MET A 365 -5.48 8.67 -13.77
C MET A 365 -6.13 8.42 -15.12
N SER A 366 -5.31 8.26 -16.17
CA SER A 366 -5.77 7.84 -17.50
C SER A 366 -7.01 8.59 -18.03
N GLY A 367 -7.03 9.92 -17.88
CA GLY A 367 -8.12 10.79 -18.31
C GLY A 367 -9.30 10.90 -17.34
N GLN A 368 -9.37 10.07 -16.31
CA GLN A 368 -10.25 10.23 -15.16
C GLN A 368 -9.60 11.17 -14.15
N TRP A 369 -10.41 11.86 -13.36
CA TRP A 369 -9.96 12.59 -12.19
C TRP A 369 -11.03 12.57 -11.10
N ALA A 370 -10.63 12.73 -9.87
CA ALA A 370 -11.54 12.87 -8.73
C ALA A 370 -11.00 13.88 -7.73
N ILE A 371 -11.92 14.57 -7.04
CA ILE A 371 -11.63 15.44 -5.91
C ILE A 371 -12.62 15.10 -4.81
N ARG A 372 -12.11 14.92 -3.60
CA ARG A 372 -12.92 14.75 -2.41
C ARG A 372 -12.61 15.85 -1.40
N LYS A 373 -13.65 16.54 -0.93
CA LYS A 373 -13.59 17.52 0.17
C LYS A 373 -14.72 17.24 1.15
N GLY A 374 -14.37 16.87 2.38
CA GLY A 374 -15.35 16.38 3.35
C GLY A 374 -16.12 15.18 2.80
N ASP A 375 -17.44 15.23 2.83
CA ASP A 375 -18.33 14.17 2.32
C ASP A 375 -18.58 14.25 0.82
N TRP A 376 -18.22 15.36 0.18
CA TRP A 376 -18.45 15.55 -1.24
C TRP A 376 -17.31 15.00 -2.10
N LYS A 377 -17.67 14.18 -3.08
CA LYS A 377 -16.72 13.66 -4.08
C LYS A 377 -17.23 13.96 -5.48
N LEU A 378 -16.36 14.59 -6.27
CA LEU A 378 -16.60 14.91 -7.68
C LEU A 378 -15.67 14.10 -8.56
N LEU A 379 -16.24 13.32 -9.48
CA LEU A 379 -15.50 12.55 -10.47
C LEU A 379 -15.69 13.18 -11.86
N GLY A 380 -14.60 13.33 -12.59
CA GLY A 380 -14.60 13.71 -14.01
C GLY A 380 -14.20 12.53 -14.88
N ASN A 381 -14.97 12.32 -15.95
CA ASN A 381 -14.82 11.22 -16.88
C ASN A 381 -14.76 9.83 -16.18
N PRO A 382 -15.66 9.54 -15.21
CA PRO A 382 -15.61 8.27 -14.50
C PRO A 382 -15.81 7.10 -15.46
N LYS A 383 -15.09 6.01 -15.24
CA LYS A 383 -15.33 4.75 -15.94
C LYS A 383 -16.49 3.99 -15.31
N ALA A 384 -17.21 3.25 -16.14
CA ALA A 384 -18.23 2.31 -15.65
C ALA A 384 -17.55 1.26 -14.74
N SER A 385 -18.28 0.81 -13.74
CA SER A 385 -17.91 -0.30 -12.88
C SER A 385 -18.91 -1.44 -13.02
N ILE A 386 -18.48 -2.68 -12.74
CA ILE A 386 -19.33 -3.86 -12.88
C ILE A 386 -20.35 -4.00 -11.73
N ASP A 387 -20.12 -3.30 -10.63
CA ASP A 387 -20.84 -3.39 -9.35
C ASP A 387 -21.72 -2.17 -9.06
N GLY A 388 -21.87 -1.26 -10.03
CA GLY A 388 -22.69 -0.07 -9.90
C GLY A 388 -23.68 0.11 -11.04
N PRO A 389 -24.60 1.09 -10.92
CA PRO A 389 -25.54 1.40 -11.99
C PRO A 389 -24.81 1.83 -13.27
N ALA A 390 -25.46 1.57 -14.41
CA ALA A 390 -24.95 2.03 -15.71
C ALA A 390 -24.87 3.57 -15.73
N LEU A 391 -23.78 4.08 -16.33
CA LEU A 391 -23.57 5.52 -16.46
C LEU A 391 -24.33 6.07 -17.66
N GLU A 392 -25.18 7.06 -17.42
CA GLU A 392 -25.80 7.86 -18.45
C GLU A 392 -24.78 8.79 -19.15
N ALA A 393 -25.17 9.42 -20.24
CA ALA A 393 -24.26 10.30 -21.00
C ALA A 393 -23.71 11.49 -20.19
N ALA A 394 -24.51 12.03 -19.28
CA ALA A 394 -24.10 13.10 -18.37
C ALA A 394 -23.15 12.57 -17.29
N ASP A 395 -23.41 11.40 -16.73
CA ASP A 395 -22.61 10.75 -15.70
C ASP A 395 -21.18 10.45 -16.19
N LYS A 396 -21.03 10.06 -17.44
CA LYS A 396 -19.74 9.80 -18.09
C LYS A 396 -18.85 11.04 -18.18
N LYS A 397 -19.42 12.25 -18.04
CA LYS A 397 -18.66 13.51 -18.06
C LYS A 397 -18.34 13.97 -16.66
N LEU A 398 -19.31 13.91 -15.77
CA LEU A 398 -19.20 14.46 -14.43
C LEU A 398 -20.18 13.75 -13.49
N PHE A 399 -19.69 13.33 -12.33
CA PHE A 399 -20.48 12.66 -11.31
C PHE A 399 -20.15 13.26 -9.95
N LEU A 400 -21.17 13.81 -9.27
CA LEU A 400 -21.05 14.35 -7.91
C LEU A 400 -21.85 13.48 -6.96
N VAL A 401 -21.26 13.12 -5.83
CA VAL A 401 -21.92 12.33 -4.78
C VAL A 401 -21.61 12.91 -3.40
N ASN A 402 -22.54 12.72 -2.46
CA ASN A 402 -22.31 12.90 -1.03
C ASN A 402 -22.10 11.51 -0.39
N LEU A 403 -20.88 11.20 0.02
CA LEU A 403 -20.49 9.88 0.54
C LEU A 403 -21.10 9.55 1.90
N ALA A 404 -21.55 10.55 2.68
CA ALA A 404 -22.25 10.32 3.93
C ALA A 404 -23.71 9.84 3.70
N GLU A 405 -24.31 10.20 2.57
CA GLU A 405 -25.68 9.85 2.21
C GLU A 405 -25.75 8.67 1.22
N ASP A 406 -24.75 8.54 0.34
CA ASP A 406 -24.68 7.55 -0.73
C ASP A 406 -23.25 7.01 -0.87
N ILE A 407 -22.87 6.13 0.05
CA ILE A 407 -21.53 5.50 0.06
C ILE A 407 -21.30 4.56 -1.14
N ALA A 408 -22.39 4.09 -1.76
CA ALA A 408 -22.36 3.24 -2.95
C ALA A 408 -22.20 4.02 -4.26
N GLU A 409 -22.13 5.36 -4.18
CA GLU A 409 -21.95 6.24 -5.34
C GLU A 409 -22.97 5.94 -6.47
N SER A 410 -24.23 5.77 -6.10
CA SER A 410 -25.30 5.33 -7.00
C SER A 410 -26.01 6.48 -7.72
N THR A 411 -26.04 7.68 -7.11
CA THR A 411 -26.85 8.82 -7.57
C THR A 411 -25.98 10.04 -7.90
N ASN A 412 -26.06 10.49 -9.15
CA ASN A 412 -25.36 11.69 -9.60
C ASN A 412 -26.08 12.98 -9.23
N LEU A 413 -25.48 13.81 -8.40
CA LEU A 413 -26.01 15.11 -7.96
C LEU A 413 -25.42 16.30 -8.74
N ALA A 414 -24.58 16.08 -9.76
CA ALA A 414 -23.88 17.16 -10.48
C ALA A 414 -24.83 18.15 -11.16
N GLY A 415 -26.00 17.68 -11.63
CA GLY A 415 -27.01 18.55 -12.27
C GLY A 415 -27.80 19.43 -11.28
N THR A 416 -27.88 19.03 -10.01
CA THR A 416 -28.68 19.72 -8.99
C THR A 416 -27.84 20.54 -8.00
N LYS A 417 -26.58 20.15 -7.75
CA LYS A 417 -25.65 20.79 -6.81
C LYS A 417 -24.51 21.54 -7.53
N THR A 418 -24.88 22.42 -8.46
CA THR A 418 -23.94 23.11 -9.36
C THR A 418 -22.92 24.00 -8.64
N ASN A 419 -23.29 24.58 -7.48
CA ASN A 419 -22.38 25.35 -6.64
C ASN A 419 -21.26 24.48 -6.05
N ILE A 420 -21.57 23.27 -5.57
CA ILE A 420 -20.57 22.32 -5.07
C ILE A 420 -19.67 21.83 -6.21
N VAL A 421 -20.25 21.55 -7.37
CA VAL A 421 -19.47 21.23 -8.58
C VAL A 421 -18.46 22.33 -8.91
N ALA A 422 -18.88 23.60 -8.86
CA ALA A 422 -17.99 24.73 -9.14
C ALA A 422 -16.85 24.84 -8.10
N GLU A 423 -17.19 24.70 -6.80
CA GLU A 423 -16.21 24.69 -5.71
C GLU A 423 -15.16 23.60 -5.91
N LEU A 424 -15.59 22.33 -6.07
CA LEU A 424 -14.66 21.21 -6.20
C LEU A 424 -13.83 21.29 -7.48
N LYS A 425 -14.39 21.77 -8.58
CA LYS A 425 -13.62 22.00 -9.82
C LYS A 425 -12.50 23.03 -9.63
N ALA A 426 -12.72 24.07 -8.84
CA ALA A 426 -11.70 25.09 -8.58
C ALA A 426 -10.47 24.52 -7.85
N LEU A 427 -10.61 23.45 -7.08
CA LEU A 427 -9.51 22.78 -6.38
C LEU A 427 -8.65 21.89 -7.29
N ARG A 428 -9.05 21.71 -8.54
CA ARG A 428 -8.29 20.90 -9.51
C ARG A 428 -7.12 21.67 -10.16
N ASN A 429 -7.23 22.99 -10.26
CA ASN A 429 -6.29 23.86 -11.01
C ASN A 429 -5.01 24.17 -10.25
#